data_6d0f365919ea89283310eb9766319775
#
_entry.id   6d0f365919ea89283310eb9766319775
#
_cell.length_a   1.000
_cell.length_b   1.000
_cell.length_c   1.000
_cell.angle_alpha   90.00
_cell.angle_beta   90.00
_cell.angle_gamma   90.00
#
_symmetry.space_group_name_H-M   'P 1'
#
loop_
_entity.id
_entity.type
_entity.pdbx_description
1 polymer ?
#
loop_
_entity_poly.entity_id
_entity_poly.type
_entity_poly.pdbx_seq_one_letter_code
_entity_poly.pdbx_strand_id
1 'polypeptide(L)'
;IDFIDMGRPEHRKKLYNHLREEMKDDRAKHKILPPSKFGLVQITRQRVRPEVNIKTTEANPSGTGQEVEAPIVLIEKISDELERILKSKEKERLIILNAHPFIAAYLTKGFPSIRSKWFLEHKKWIKIQPRDAYTYLEYRFTDREGNSIQ
;
A
#
# COMPACT_ATOMS: atom_id res chain seq x y z
N ILE A 1 12.43 23.60 2.43
CA ILE A 1 13.71 22.85 2.47
C ILE A 1 14.66 23.67 3.34
N ASP A 2 15.36 23.00 4.25
CA ASP A 2 16.37 23.57 5.11
C ASP A 2 17.76 23.15 4.59
N PHE A 3 18.59 24.14 4.25
CA PHE A 3 19.97 23.93 3.82
C PHE A 3 20.91 24.39 4.92
N ILE A 4 21.61 23.44 5.53
CA ILE A 4 22.60 23.70 6.56
C ILE A 4 23.80 24.49 5.96
N ASP A 5 24.42 25.36 6.76
CA ASP A 5 25.63 26.13 6.41
C ASP A 5 25.51 27.13 5.24
N MET A 6 24.32 27.66 4.98
CA MET A 6 24.08 28.70 3.97
C MET A 6 24.32 30.13 4.49
N GLY A 7 25.34 30.31 5.34
CA GLY A 7 25.66 31.59 5.95
C GLY A 7 26.06 32.69 4.95
N ARG A 8 26.70 32.34 3.83
CA ARG A 8 27.20 33.30 2.83
C ARG A 8 26.11 33.69 1.83
N PRO A 9 25.87 35.01 1.58
CA PRO A 9 24.87 35.49 0.63
C PRO A 9 25.07 34.94 -0.79
N GLU A 10 26.32 34.79 -1.22
CA GLU A 10 26.70 34.30 -2.54
C GLU A 10 26.23 32.83 -2.74
N HIS A 11 26.36 32.00 -1.72
CA HIS A 11 25.91 30.61 -1.79
C HIS A 11 24.39 30.55 -1.89
N ARG A 12 23.67 31.38 -1.13
CA ARG A 12 22.20 31.46 -1.20
C ARG A 12 21.73 31.91 -2.60
N LYS A 13 22.42 32.91 -3.20
CA LYS A 13 22.09 33.34 -4.55
C LYS A 13 22.35 32.26 -5.61
N LYS A 14 23.48 31.54 -5.48
CA LYS A 14 23.84 30.42 -6.36
C LYS A 14 22.77 29.30 -6.26
N LEU A 15 22.41 28.91 -5.05
CA LEU A 15 21.38 27.92 -4.79
C LEU A 15 20.03 28.33 -5.41
N TYR A 16 19.61 29.57 -5.18
CA TYR A 16 18.35 30.10 -5.72
C TYR A 16 18.31 30.03 -7.25
N ASN A 17 19.38 30.46 -7.92
CA ASN A 17 19.46 30.43 -9.36
C ASN A 17 19.43 28.98 -9.89
N HIS A 18 20.15 28.08 -9.24
CA HIS A 18 20.18 26.68 -9.62
C HIS A 18 18.81 26.01 -9.46
N LEU A 19 18.14 26.23 -8.34
CA LEU A 19 16.78 25.72 -8.13
C LEU A 19 15.80 26.25 -9.19
N ARG A 20 15.89 27.50 -9.55
CA ARG A 20 15.04 28.08 -10.61
C ARG A 20 15.32 27.47 -11.98
N GLU A 21 16.56 27.16 -12.26
CA GLU A 21 16.95 26.53 -13.54
C GLU A 21 16.42 25.08 -13.61
N GLU A 22 16.68 24.28 -12.58
CA GLU A 22 16.25 22.88 -12.50
C GLU A 22 14.72 22.72 -12.51
N MET A 23 13.99 23.69 -11.97
CA MET A 23 12.54 23.63 -11.93
C MET A 23 11.85 24.24 -13.16
N LYS A 24 12.59 24.73 -14.16
CA LYS A 24 11.98 25.30 -15.39
C LYS A 24 11.08 24.30 -16.13
N ASP A 25 11.48 23.05 -16.15
CA ASP A 25 10.77 21.99 -16.87
C ASP A 25 9.61 21.36 -16.07
N ASP A 26 9.36 21.87 -14.86
CA ASP A 26 8.23 21.41 -14.06
C ASP A 26 6.90 21.88 -14.68
N ARG A 27 6.06 20.92 -15.09
CA ARG A 27 4.73 21.16 -15.65
C ARG A 27 3.76 21.84 -14.70
N ALA A 28 4.01 21.78 -13.39
CA ALA A 28 3.18 22.41 -12.38
C ALA A 28 3.59 23.84 -12.16
N LYS A 29 2.62 24.76 -12.07
CA LYS A 29 2.92 26.14 -11.64
C LYS A 29 3.57 26.12 -10.26
N HIS A 30 4.72 26.73 -10.16
CA HIS A 30 5.48 26.81 -8.93
C HIS A 30 6.05 28.20 -8.69
N LYS A 31 6.40 28.49 -7.46
CA LYS A 31 7.08 29.71 -7.05
C LYS A 31 8.15 29.36 -6.03
N ILE A 32 9.36 29.77 -6.30
CA ILE A 32 10.51 29.61 -5.41
C ILE A 32 10.79 30.96 -4.78
N LEU A 33 10.81 31.03 -3.46
CA LEU A 33 11.22 32.24 -2.74
C LEU A 33 12.73 32.21 -2.50
N PRO A 34 13.38 33.39 -2.46
CA PRO A 34 14.79 33.48 -2.13
C PRO A 34 15.08 32.84 -0.77
N PRO A 35 16.22 32.13 -0.61
CA PRO A 35 16.60 31.55 0.66
C PRO A 35 16.70 32.59 1.77
N SER A 36 16.18 32.28 2.93
CA SER A 36 16.29 33.11 4.12
C SER A 36 17.74 33.20 4.62
N LYS A 37 18.02 34.11 5.56
CA LYS A 37 19.33 34.17 6.23
C LYS A 37 19.70 32.88 6.96
N PHE A 38 18.70 32.07 7.32
CA PHE A 38 18.88 30.79 8.01
C PHE A 38 19.01 29.58 7.05
N GLY A 39 19.07 29.82 5.74
CA GLY A 39 19.17 28.73 4.76
C GLY A 39 17.83 28.07 4.38
N LEU A 40 16.71 28.61 4.84
CA LEU A 40 15.39 28.06 4.51
C LEU A 40 14.95 28.52 3.13
N VAL A 41 14.58 27.56 2.28
CA VAL A 41 13.97 27.77 0.97
C VAL A 41 12.52 27.36 1.00
N GLN A 42 11.63 28.27 0.61
CA GLN A 42 10.21 28.00 0.45
C GLN A 42 9.86 27.83 -1.02
N ILE A 43 9.21 26.74 -1.34
CA ILE A 43 8.73 26.41 -2.68
C ILE A 43 7.24 26.15 -2.61
N THR A 44 6.45 26.89 -3.36
CA THR A 44 5.04 26.59 -3.57
C THR A 44 4.87 25.93 -4.92
N ARG A 45 4.09 24.87 -4.98
CA ARG A 45 3.83 24.12 -6.21
C ARG A 45 2.34 23.80 -6.31
N GLN A 46 1.76 24.06 -7.46
CA GLN A 46 0.36 23.68 -7.70
C GLN A 46 0.21 22.16 -7.71
N ARG A 47 -0.79 21.66 -7.02
CA ARG A 47 -1.15 20.25 -7.08
C ARG A 47 -1.74 19.93 -8.45
N VAL A 48 -1.11 19.04 -9.19
CA VAL A 48 -1.53 18.63 -10.55
C VAL A 48 -2.41 17.37 -10.50
N ARG A 49 -2.30 16.59 -9.45
CA ARG A 49 -3.12 15.38 -9.23
C ARG A 49 -3.93 15.53 -7.95
N PRO A 50 -5.13 14.94 -7.90
CA PRO A 50 -5.88 14.90 -6.66
C PRO A 50 -5.08 14.21 -5.56
N GLU A 51 -5.42 14.50 -4.31
CA GLU A 51 -4.84 13.84 -3.15
C GLU A 51 -5.12 12.35 -3.21
N VAL A 52 -4.12 11.54 -2.94
CA VAL A 52 -4.30 10.09 -2.76
C VAL A 52 -4.81 9.89 -1.34
N ASN A 53 -6.11 9.80 -1.18
CA ASN A 53 -6.74 9.41 0.08
C ASN A 53 -6.85 7.88 0.10
N ILE A 54 -5.91 7.24 0.74
CA ILE A 54 -6.02 5.82 1.06
C ILE A 54 -6.84 5.75 2.35
N LYS A 55 -8.12 5.39 2.22
CA LYS A 55 -8.92 5.04 3.39
C LYS A 55 -8.49 3.66 3.87
N THR A 56 -7.97 3.61 5.08
CA THR A 56 -7.60 2.35 5.75
C THR A 56 -8.77 1.73 6.51
N THR A 57 -9.88 2.46 6.61
CA THR A 57 -11.12 2.01 7.23
C THR A 57 -12.30 2.23 6.30
N GLU A 58 -13.27 1.34 6.36
CA GLU A 58 -14.53 1.39 5.60
C GLU A 58 -15.71 1.12 6.53
N ALA A 59 -16.92 1.53 6.10
CA ALA A 59 -18.14 1.17 6.83
C ALA A 59 -18.32 -0.36 6.80
N ASN A 60 -18.62 -0.94 7.97
CA ASN A 60 -18.84 -2.39 8.07
C ASN A 60 -20.04 -2.81 7.19
N PRO A 61 -19.86 -3.71 6.21
CA PRO A 61 -20.92 -4.20 5.36
C PRO A 61 -22.02 -4.92 6.13
N SER A 62 -21.74 -5.42 7.34
CA SER A 62 -22.71 -6.08 8.22
C SER A 62 -23.67 -5.10 8.91
N GLY A 63 -23.60 -3.80 8.64
CA GLY A 63 -24.57 -2.81 9.12
C GLY A 63 -24.46 -2.44 10.60
N THR A 64 -23.38 -2.80 11.29
CA THR A 64 -23.17 -2.50 12.72
C THR A 64 -22.78 -1.06 13.01
N GLY A 65 -22.64 -0.21 11.98
CA GLY A 65 -22.28 1.21 12.11
C GLY A 65 -20.82 1.48 12.57
N GLN A 66 -20.05 0.43 12.81
CA GLN A 66 -18.62 0.56 13.15
C GLN A 66 -17.75 0.57 11.88
N GLU A 67 -16.72 1.39 11.88
CA GLU A 67 -15.70 1.32 10.83
C GLU A 67 -14.85 0.06 11.02
N VAL A 68 -14.55 -0.62 9.92
CA VAL A 68 -13.65 -1.79 9.87
C VAL A 68 -12.46 -1.48 8.98
N GLU A 69 -11.37 -2.22 9.16
CA GLU A 69 -10.22 -2.10 8.25
C GLU A 69 -10.65 -2.31 6.79
N ALA A 70 -10.10 -1.49 5.89
CA ALA A 70 -10.37 -1.66 4.46
C ALA A 70 -9.83 -3.03 3.98
N PRO A 71 -10.53 -3.69 3.04
CA PRO A 71 -10.10 -5.00 2.51
C PRO A 71 -8.66 -5.02 2.01
N ILE A 72 -8.15 -3.88 1.51
CA ILE A 72 -6.77 -3.77 1.01
C ILE A 72 -5.74 -4.06 2.10
N VAL A 73 -5.95 -3.55 3.32
CA VAL A 73 -5.05 -3.77 4.46
C VAL A 73 -5.07 -5.25 4.88
N LEU A 74 -6.25 -5.86 4.89
CA LEU A 74 -6.37 -7.28 5.17
C LEU A 74 -5.67 -8.14 4.12
N ILE A 75 -5.75 -7.77 2.85
CA ILE A 75 -5.09 -8.49 1.76
C ILE A 75 -3.57 -8.43 1.87
N GLU A 76 -3.00 -7.31 2.29
CA GLU A 76 -1.58 -7.20 2.57
C GLU A 76 -1.17 -8.17 3.69
N LYS A 77 -1.93 -8.21 4.81
CA LYS A 77 -1.70 -9.16 5.91
C LYS A 77 -1.78 -10.63 5.44
N ILE A 78 -2.78 -10.95 4.61
CA ILE A 78 -2.94 -12.30 4.03
C ILE A 78 -1.75 -12.64 3.12
N SER A 79 -1.28 -11.70 2.33
CA SER A 79 -0.15 -11.90 1.42
C SER A 79 1.16 -12.15 2.17
N ASP A 80 1.42 -11.37 3.22
CA ASP A 80 2.61 -11.51 4.07
C ASP A 80 2.62 -12.86 4.82
N GLU A 81 1.46 -13.28 5.32
CA GLU A 81 1.32 -14.57 6.00
C GLU A 81 1.48 -15.73 5.01
N LEU A 82 0.90 -15.63 3.82
CA LEU A 82 1.08 -16.60 2.75
C LEU A 82 2.56 -16.76 2.38
N GLU A 83 3.28 -15.63 2.26
CA GLU A 83 4.71 -15.66 1.95
C GLU A 83 5.53 -16.38 3.04
N ARG A 84 5.19 -16.14 4.33
CA ARG A 84 5.80 -16.86 5.46
C ARG A 84 5.54 -18.36 5.40
N ILE A 85 4.29 -18.76 5.17
CA ILE A 85 3.91 -20.18 5.02
C ILE A 85 4.67 -20.83 3.85
N LEU A 86 4.78 -20.14 2.73
CA LEU A 86 5.48 -20.65 1.54
C LEU A 86 7.01 -20.75 1.73
N LYS A 87 7.59 -19.96 2.62
CA LYS A 87 9.02 -20.04 3.01
C LYS A 87 9.29 -21.16 4.02
N SER A 88 8.28 -21.60 4.74
CA SER A 88 8.40 -22.72 5.70
C SER A 88 8.55 -24.07 4.97
N LYS A 89 8.91 -25.13 5.73
CA LYS A 89 9.03 -26.50 5.18
C LYS A 89 7.72 -27.12 4.68
N GLU A 90 6.60 -26.44 4.88
CA GLU A 90 5.25 -26.90 4.47
C GLU A 90 4.91 -26.62 2.99
N LYS A 91 5.92 -26.29 2.17
CA LYS A 91 5.74 -25.97 0.74
C LYS A 91 4.97 -27.01 -0.07
N GLU A 92 5.02 -28.27 0.33
CA GLU A 92 4.41 -29.39 -0.43
C GLU A 92 2.92 -29.58 -0.13
N ARG A 93 2.41 -29.01 0.95
CA ARG A 93 1.01 -29.15 1.33
C ARG A 93 0.08 -28.28 0.48
N LEU A 94 -1.12 -28.78 0.25
CA LEU A 94 -2.19 -27.97 -0.34
C LEU A 94 -2.59 -26.87 0.66
N ILE A 95 -2.42 -25.62 0.27
CA ILE A 95 -2.82 -24.47 1.08
C ILE A 95 -4.23 -24.04 0.69
N ILE A 96 -5.11 -23.99 1.69
CA ILE A 96 -6.49 -23.52 1.55
C ILE A 96 -6.64 -22.26 2.38
N LEU A 97 -6.99 -21.15 1.74
CA LEU A 97 -7.38 -19.93 2.41
C LEU A 97 -8.90 -19.93 2.63
N ASN A 98 -9.31 -20.09 3.85
CA ASN A 98 -10.71 -19.90 4.27
C ASN A 98 -10.89 -18.43 4.65
N ALA A 99 -11.90 -17.76 4.10
CA ALA A 99 -12.19 -16.36 4.39
C ALA A 99 -13.67 -16.05 4.23
N HIS A 100 -14.11 -14.91 4.78
CA HIS A 100 -15.47 -14.43 4.56
C HIS A 100 -15.78 -14.32 3.06
N PRO A 101 -17.02 -14.61 2.59
CA PRO A 101 -17.37 -14.64 1.16
C PRO A 101 -17.01 -13.37 0.40
N PHE A 102 -17.16 -12.21 1.03
CA PHE A 102 -16.78 -10.92 0.43
C PHE A 102 -15.28 -10.87 0.11
N ILE A 103 -14.43 -11.25 1.06
CA ILE A 103 -12.97 -11.29 0.88
C ILE A 103 -12.59 -12.35 -0.17
N ALA A 104 -13.19 -13.52 -0.12
CA ALA A 104 -12.98 -14.58 -1.12
C ALA A 104 -13.33 -14.09 -2.54
N ALA A 105 -14.45 -13.37 -2.69
CA ALA A 105 -14.85 -12.77 -3.96
C ALA A 105 -13.85 -11.69 -4.41
N TYR A 106 -13.37 -10.85 -3.49
CA TYR A 106 -12.39 -9.80 -3.80
C TYR A 106 -11.06 -10.39 -4.29
N LEU A 107 -10.58 -11.46 -3.67
CA LEU A 107 -9.34 -12.15 -4.04
C LEU A 107 -9.43 -12.85 -5.41
N THR A 108 -10.63 -13.28 -5.81
CA THR A 108 -10.86 -14.07 -7.03
C THR A 108 -11.36 -13.25 -8.21
N LYS A 109 -12.00 -12.11 -7.99
CA LYS A 109 -12.52 -11.23 -9.04
C LYS A 109 -11.41 -10.42 -9.73
N GLY A 110 -11.70 -10.01 -10.97
CA GLY A 110 -10.79 -9.19 -11.79
C GLY A 110 -9.79 -10.01 -12.60
N PHE A 111 -9.14 -9.33 -13.56
CA PHE A 111 -8.07 -9.92 -14.37
C PHE A 111 -6.91 -8.92 -14.51
N PRO A 112 -5.71 -9.29 -14.04
CA PRO A 112 -5.40 -10.46 -13.23
C PRO A 112 -5.97 -10.35 -11.80
N SER A 113 -6.55 -11.43 -11.28
CA SER A 113 -7.00 -11.50 -9.89
C SER A 113 -5.81 -11.56 -8.92
N ILE A 114 -6.03 -11.22 -7.64
CA ILE A 114 -4.97 -11.31 -6.62
C ILE A 114 -4.46 -12.74 -6.50
N ARG A 115 -5.37 -13.72 -6.53
CA ARG A 115 -5.01 -15.14 -6.57
C ARG A 115 -4.11 -15.49 -7.76
N SER A 116 -4.38 -14.93 -8.94
CA SER A 116 -3.55 -15.15 -10.13
C SER A 116 -2.17 -14.51 -9.98
N LYS A 117 -2.07 -13.36 -9.35
CA LYS A 117 -0.77 -12.72 -9.03
C LYS A 117 0.05 -13.59 -8.10
N TRP A 118 -0.53 -14.11 -7.03
CA TRP A 118 0.15 -15.05 -6.12
C TRP A 118 0.63 -16.32 -6.85
N PHE A 119 -0.18 -16.86 -7.77
CA PHE A 119 0.26 -18.00 -8.60
C PHE A 119 1.47 -17.65 -9.48
N LEU A 120 1.48 -16.49 -10.11
CA LEU A 120 2.61 -16.06 -10.94
C LEU A 120 3.89 -15.86 -10.13
N GLU A 121 3.76 -15.31 -8.92
CA GLU A 121 4.87 -15.00 -8.03
C GLU A 121 5.45 -16.25 -7.36
N HIS A 122 4.58 -17.06 -6.78
CA HIS A 122 5.01 -18.21 -5.96
C HIS A 122 4.96 -19.55 -6.68
N LYS A 123 4.44 -19.61 -7.92
CA LYS A 123 4.23 -20.83 -8.71
C LYS A 123 3.39 -21.89 -8.01
N LYS A 124 2.56 -21.48 -7.05
CA LYS A 124 1.67 -22.34 -6.26
C LYS A 124 0.25 -21.83 -6.28
N TRP A 125 -0.68 -22.74 -6.60
CA TRP A 125 -2.10 -22.41 -6.63
C TRP A 125 -2.70 -22.47 -5.24
N ILE A 126 -3.24 -21.38 -4.75
CA ILE A 126 -3.92 -21.29 -3.47
C ILE A 126 -5.42 -21.50 -3.68
N LYS A 127 -5.99 -22.48 -2.99
CA LYS A 127 -7.43 -22.69 -3.01
C LYS A 127 -8.09 -21.70 -2.05
N ILE A 128 -8.99 -20.85 -2.55
CA ILE A 128 -9.77 -19.93 -1.73
C ILE A 128 -11.15 -20.53 -1.51
N GLN A 129 -11.55 -20.65 -0.24
CA GLN A 129 -12.81 -21.22 0.16
C GLN A 129 -13.63 -20.23 1.00
N PRO A 130 -14.80 -19.78 0.49
CA PRO A 130 -15.66 -18.90 1.26
C PRO A 130 -16.27 -19.65 2.45
N ARG A 131 -16.37 -18.95 3.59
CA ARG A 131 -16.98 -19.47 4.84
C ARG A 131 -17.96 -18.43 5.36
N ASP A 132 -19.25 -18.74 5.28
CA ASP A 132 -20.32 -17.84 5.75
C ASP A 132 -20.30 -17.63 7.27
N ALA A 133 -19.74 -18.58 8.01
CA ALA A 133 -19.62 -18.51 9.47
C ALA A 133 -18.50 -17.53 9.93
N TYR A 134 -17.66 -17.04 9.03
CA TYR A 134 -16.56 -16.12 9.37
C TYR A 134 -17.05 -14.69 9.45
N THR A 135 -16.50 -13.95 10.39
CA THR A 135 -16.70 -12.49 10.44
C THR A 135 -16.01 -11.80 9.26
N TYR A 136 -16.41 -10.57 8.96
CA TYR A 136 -16.01 -9.85 7.73
C TYR A 136 -14.50 -9.82 7.44
N LEU A 137 -13.66 -9.73 8.49
CA LEU A 137 -12.20 -9.68 8.36
C LEU A 137 -11.51 -10.99 8.80
N GLU A 138 -12.29 -12.02 9.05
CA GLU A 138 -11.74 -13.30 9.50
C GLU A 138 -11.23 -14.12 8.31
N TYR A 139 -10.04 -14.67 8.48
CA TYR A 139 -9.47 -15.62 7.54
C TYR A 139 -8.60 -16.65 8.28
N ARG A 140 -8.32 -17.77 7.65
CA ARG A 140 -7.44 -18.81 8.18
C ARG A 140 -6.84 -19.64 7.06
N PHE A 141 -5.55 -19.91 7.16
CA PHE A 141 -4.89 -20.89 6.30
C PHE A 141 -5.02 -22.29 6.90
N THR A 142 -5.40 -23.24 6.06
CA THR A 142 -5.51 -24.65 6.46
C THR A 142 -4.91 -25.57 5.42
N ASP A 143 -4.50 -26.76 5.85
CA ASP A 143 -4.14 -27.85 4.96
C ASP A 143 -5.38 -28.59 4.40
N ARG A 144 -5.15 -29.69 3.68
CA ARG A 144 -6.23 -30.53 3.13
C ARG A 144 -7.09 -31.18 4.20
N GLU A 145 -6.51 -31.44 5.36
CA GLU A 145 -7.16 -32.10 6.50
C GLU A 145 -7.91 -31.11 7.40
N GLY A 146 -7.78 -29.82 7.14
CA GLY A 146 -8.43 -28.74 7.89
C GLY A 146 -7.61 -28.25 9.09
N ASN A 147 -6.36 -28.71 9.26
CA ASN A 147 -5.49 -28.20 10.31
C ASN A 147 -5.02 -26.80 9.96
N SER A 148 -4.93 -25.93 10.97
CA SER A 148 -4.43 -24.57 10.78
C SER A 148 -2.92 -24.58 10.46
N ILE A 149 -2.54 -23.83 9.42
CA ILE A 149 -1.16 -23.57 9.06
C ILE A 149 -0.81 -22.18 9.58
N GLN A 150 0.21 -22.08 10.42
CA GLN A 150 0.72 -20.80 10.97
C GLN A 150 2.17 -20.57 10.58
#